data_efc521e3917ad22ea78a36b8e87956c6
#
_entry.id   efc521e3917ad22ea78a36b8e87956c6
#
_cell.length_a   1.000
_cell.length_b   1.000
_cell.length_c   1.000
_cell.angle_alpha   90.00
_cell.angle_beta   90.00
_cell.angle_gamma   90.00
#
_symmetry.space_group_name_H-M   'P 1'
#
loop_
_entity.id
_entity.type
_entity.pdbx_description
1 polymer ?
#
loop_
_entity_poly.entity_id
_entity_poly.type
_entity_poly.pdbx_seq_one_letter_code
_entity_poly.pdbx_strand_id
1 'polypeptide(L)'
;MLKLPLPELILFAVVIASYLAAAVAGALQLSAGGEKYRRFLLPLVALAVTLEAVILIFRAVAIKAVPLTGSFESMIVLTIVFGLTYLFLSIGIHRVWFSSVMVWVMLVLILLAAVVAKPASQAYAKASTPWAIAHAIAMILAGAATMLATASAMLYLLARRKLKRKDLLGVLGKVPNIEKLERMNLLGVKLCFILLTFGLVSGIGLSISLKMTSRAWLTDPKIVLIEIVWLLLGMILVLWKTIKLKEKTIAHLTIVAFALILFAVVGTSVFCGTEHDFDDANVRAGEKAQ
;
A
#
# COMPACT_ATOMS: atom_id res chain seq x y z
N MET A 1 -20.44 2.22 -11.54
CA MET A 1 -20.83 1.12 -10.64
C MET A 1 -19.97 -0.09 -10.97
N LEU A 2 -19.38 -0.73 -9.97
CA LEU A 2 -18.58 -1.94 -10.12
C LEU A 2 -19.39 -3.04 -10.81
N LYS A 3 -18.95 -3.49 -11.99
CA LYS A 3 -19.57 -4.61 -12.72
C LYS A 3 -18.91 -5.92 -12.26
N LEU A 4 -19.21 -6.34 -11.02
CA LEU A 4 -18.79 -7.64 -10.49
C LEU A 4 -19.91 -8.67 -10.61
N PRO A 5 -19.59 -9.97 -10.79
CA PRO A 5 -20.54 -11.06 -10.60
C PRO A 5 -21.15 -11.01 -9.20
N LEU A 6 -22.41 -11.45 -9.07
CA LEU A 6 -23.15 -11.38 -7.81
C LEU A 6 -22.40 -11.99 -6.60
N PRO A 7 -21.73 -13.17 -6.70
CA PRO A 7 -20.98 -13.72 -5.58
C PRO A 7 -19.81 -12.84 -5.13
N GLU A 8 -19.06 -12.28 -6.08
CA GLU A 8 -17.94 -11.39 -5.79
C GLU A 8 -18.42 -10.08 -5.17
N LEU A 9 -19.56 -9.55 -5.65
CA LEU A 9 -20.18 -8.33 -5.10
C LEU A 9 -20.61 -8.53 -3.64
N ILE A 10 -21.21 -9.69 -3.31
CA ILE A 10 -21.61 -10.02 -1.93
C ILE A 10 -20.37 -10.11 -1.04
N LEU A 11 -19.33 -10.85 -1.47
CA LEU A 11 -18.06 -10.95 -0.72
C LEU A 11 -17.44 -9.57 -0.50
N PHE A 12 -17.41 -8.74 -1.52
CA PHE A 12 -16.86 -7.40 -1.44
C PHE A 12 -17.65 -6.50 -0.48
N ALA A 13 -18.99 -6.61 -0.47
CA ALA A 13 -19.82 -5.91 0.51
C ALA A 13 -19.53 -6.36 1.95
N VAL A 14 -19.28 -7.66 2.17
CA VAL A 14 -18.89 -8.19 3.50
C VAL A 14 -17.50 -7.68 3.90
N VAL A 15 -16.55 -7.56 2.97
CA VAL A 15 -15.23 -6.95 3.22
C VAL A 15 -15.38 -5.51 3.69
N ILE A 16 -16.18 -4.69 2.97
CA ILE A 16 -16.43 -3.29 3.37
C ILE A 16 -17.07 -3.24 4.75
N ALA A 17 -18.09 -4.07 5.02
CA ALA A 17 -18.75 -4.14 6.32
C ALA A 17 -17.77 -4.53 7.44
N SER A 18 -16.85 -5.46 7.18
CA SER A 18 -15.83 -5.90 8.13
C SER A 18 -14.84 -4.78 8.45
N TYR A 19 -14.34 -4.04 7.46
CA TYR A 19 -13.46 -2.88 7.69
C TYR A 19 -14.21 -1.73 8.36
N LEU A 20 -15.47 -1.49 8.02
CA LEU A 20 -16.30 -0.47 8.69
C LEU A 20 -16.50 -0.82 10.17
N ALA A 21 -16.87 -2.06 10.47
CA ALA A 21 -17.01 -2.54 11.85
C ALA A 21 -15.69 -2.41 12.62
N ALA A 22 -14.57 -2.77 12.00
CA ALA A 22 -13.24 -2.61 12.58
C ALA A 22 -12.90 -1.12 12.79
N ALA A 23 -13.23 -0.22 11.84
CA ALA A 23 -12.99 1.21 11.96
C ALA A 23 -13.81 1.83 13.10
N VAL A 24 -15.07 1.44 13.25
CA VAL A 24 -15.93 1.84 14.37
C VAL A 24 -15.36 1.33 15.70
N ALA A 25 -14.97 0.05 15.77
CA ALA A 25 -14.32 -0.51 16.97
C ALA A 25 -13.02 0.22 17.31
N GLY A 26 -12.22 0.59 16.31
CA GLY A 26 -11.01 1.39 16.47
C GLY A 26 -11.28 2.80 16.99
N ALA A 27 -12.31 3.47 16.48
CA ALA A 27 -12.73 4.78 16.95
C ALA A 27 -13.24 4.73 18.41
N LEU A 28 -14.06 3.73 18.75
CA LEU A 28 -14.52 3.50 20.13
C LEU A 28 -13.36 3.19 21.07
N GLN A 29 -12.35 2.47 20.62
CA GLN A 29 -11.15 2.19 21.40
C GLN A 29 -10.33 3.46 21.70
N LEU A 30 -10.29 4.40 20.75
CA LEU A 30 -9.63 5.71 20.97
C LEU A 30 -10.37 6.57 21.96
N SER A 31 -11.70 6.62 21.91
CA SER A 31 -12.55 7.47 22.76
C SER A 31 -12.74 6.89 24.15
N ALA A 32 -12.96 5.57 24.28
CA ALA A 32 -13.27 4.91 25.55
C ALA A 32 -12.04 4.41 26.33
N GLY A 33 -10.83 4.54 25.77
CA GLY A 33 -9.57 4.22 26.45
C GLY A 33 -9.34 2.74 26.79
N GLY A 34 -10.11 1.81 26.20
CA GLY A 34 -10.13 0.41 26.60
C GLY A 34 -9.50 -0.57 25.59
N GLU A 35 -8.71 -1.53 26.09
CA GLU A 35 -8.25 -2.68 25.28
C GLU A 35 -9.42 -3.63 24.89
N LYS A 36 -10.61 -3.38 25.42
CA LYS A 36 -11.80 -4.23 25.22
C LYS A 36 -12.15 -4.44 23.74
N TYR A 37 -12.00 -3.40 22.92
CA TYR A 37 -12.36 -3.45 21.48
C TYR A 37 -11.27 -4.07 20.60
N ARG A 38 -10.03 -4.14 21.10
CA ARG A 38 -8.91 -4.73 20.37
C ARG A 38 -9.14 -6.19 19.99
N ARG A 39 -9.79 -6.96 20.86
CA ARG A 39 -10.11 -8.36 20.60
C ARG A 39 -11.02 -8.57 19.38
N PHE A 40 -11.76 -7.53 18.96
CA PHE A 40 -12.61 -7.57 17.78
C PHE A 40 -11.89 -7.06 16.51
N LEU A 41 -10.92 -6.15 16.66
CA LEU A 41 -10.17 -5.57 15.53
C LEU A 41 -9.38 -6.63 14.75
N LEU A 42 -8.62 -7.47 15.45
CA LEU A 42 -7.80 -8.50 14.81
C LEU A 42 -8.61 -9.50 14.00
N PRO A 43 -9.66 -10.15 14.55
CA PRO A 43 -10.46 -11.10 13.78
C PRO A 43 -11.24 -10.43 12.63
N LEU A 44 -11.71 -9.19 12.79
CA LEU A 44 -12.39 -8.46 11.71
C LEU A 44 -11.46 -8.16 10.54
N VAL A 45 -10.24 -7.70 10.82
CA VAL A 45 -9.23 -7.46 9.77
C VAL A 45 -8.77 -8.79 9.16
N ALA A 46 -8.55 -9.84 9.95
CA ALA A 46 -8.20 -11.15 9.43
C ALA A 46 -9.30 -11.73 8.53
N LEU A 47 -10.57 -11.57 8.91
CA LEU A 47 -11.71 -11.95 8.08
C LEU A 47 -11.72 -11.17 6.76
N ALA A 48 -11.58 -9.84 6.82
CA ALA A 48 -11.57 -9.01 5.63
C ALA A 48 -10.44 -9.42 4.66
N VAL A 49 -9.20 -9.56 5.15
CA VAL A 49 -8.05 -10.01 4.36
C VAL A 49 -8.27 -11.40 3.73
N THR A 50 -8.87 -12.33 4.49
CA THR A 50 -9.19 -13.66 3.97
C THR A 50 -10.24 -13.58 2.84
N LEU A 51 -11.29 -12.80 3.02
CA LEU A 51 -12.32 -12.59 1.99
C LEU A 51 -11.76 -11.89 0.75
N GLU A 52 -10.89 -10.90 0.91
CA GLU A 52 -10.16 -10.26 -0.19
C GLU A 52 -9.32 -11.26 -0.98
N ALA A 53 -8.61 -12.17 -0.29
CA ALA A 53 -7.87 -13.24 -0.95
C ALA A 53 -8.80 -14.19 -1.74
N VAL A 54 -9.97 -14.50 -1.21
CA VAL A 54 -11.00 -15.32 -1.91
C VAL A 54 -11.51 -14.58 -3.15
N ILE A 55 -11.76 -13.28 -3.08
CA ILE A 55 -12.14 -12.46 -4.23
C ILE A 55 -11.06 -12.53 -5.30
N LEU A 56 -9.79 -12.38 -4.94
CA LEU A 56 -8.68 -12.48 -5.90
C LEU A 56 -8.61 -13.87 -6.55
N ILE A 57 -8.88 -14.94 -5.82
CA ILE A 57 -8.95 -16.31 -6.38
C ILE A 57 -10.07 -16.41 -7.41
N PHE A 58 -11.27 -15.91 -7.10
CA PHE A 58 -12.37 -15.89 -8.07
C PHE A 58 -12.02 -15.08 -9.31
N ARG A 59 -11.39 -13.90 -9.11
CA ARG A 59 -10.90 -13.08 -10.23
C ARG A 59 -9.85 -13.83 -11.06
N ALA A 60 -8.86 -14.49 -10.43
CA ALA A 60 -7.84 -15.27 -11.12
C ALA A 60 -8.47 -16.38 -12.00
N VAL A 61 -9.48 -17.09 -11.47
CA VAL A 61 -10.21 -18.12 -12.22
C VAL A 61 -11.00 -17.50 -13.37
N ALA A 62 -11.68 -16.38 -13.14
CA ALA A 62 -12.49 -15.71 -14.14
C ALA A 62 -11.66 -15.18 -15.32
N ILE A 63 -10.52 -14.54 -15.04
CA ILE A 63 -9.63 -14.00 -16.09
C ILE A 63 -8.59 -14.99 -16.62
N LYS A 64 -8.49 -16.19 -16.01
CA LYS A 64 -7.49 -17.24 -16.32
C LYS A 64 -6.04 -16.72 -16.31
N ALA A 65 -5.74 -15.78 -15.42
CA ALA A 65 -4.42 -15.15 -15.28
C ALA A 65 -4.21 -14.67 -13.82
N VAL A 66 -2.98 -14.26 -13.53
CA VAL A 66 -2.67 -13.62 -12.22
C VAL A 66 -3.48 -12.32 -12.10
N PRO A 67 -4.28 -12.14 -11.03
CA PRO A 67 -5.20 -11.00 -10.88
C PRO A 67 -4.44 -9.76 -10.40
N LEU A 68 -3.54 -9.22 -11.23
CA LEU A 68 -2.73 -8.03 -10.94
C LEU A 68 -2.83 -6.98 -12.05
N THR A 69 -3.67 -7.22 -13.06
CA THR A 69 -3.73 -6.41 -14.28
C THR A 69 -4.75 -5.27 -14.21
N GLY A 70 -5.77 -5.41 -13.39
CA GLY A 70 -6.81 -4.39 -13.22
C GLY A 70 -6.55 -3.45 -12.04
N SER A 71 -7.08 -2.24 -12.11
CA SER A 71 -7.00 -1.28 -11.00
C SER A 71 -7.72 -1.78 -9.75
N PHE A 72 -8.82 -2.52 -9.92
CA PHE A 72 -9.57 -3.14 -8.81
C PHE A 72 -8.74 -4.20 -8.09
N GLU A 73 -8.19 -5.14 -8.83
CA GLU A 73 -7.35 -6.22 -8.30
C GLU A 73 -6.10 -5.67 -7.61
N SER A 74 -5.46 -4.66 -8.21
CA SER A 74 -4.29 -4.00 -7.61
C SER A 74 -4.61 -3.31 -6.29
N MET A 75 -5.77 -2.66 -6.17
CA MET A 75 -6.21 -2.03 -4.92
C MET A 75 -6.55 -3.07 -3.85
N ILE A 76 -7.18 -4.20 -4.21
CA ILE A 76 -7.42 -5.31 -3.28
C ILE A 76 -6.09 -5.90 -2.79
N VAL A 77 -5.14 -6.15 -3.69
CA VAL A 77 -3.81 -6.64 -3.30
C VAL A 77 -3.13 -5.66 -2.34
N LEU A 78 -3.24 -4.36 -2.60
CA LEU A 78 -2.70 -3.34 -1.71
C LEU A 78 -3.35 -3.40 -0.32
N THR A 79 -4.69 -3.51 -0.22
CA THR A 79 -5.38 -3.66 1.06
C THR A 79 -5.02 -4.95 1.79
N ILE A 80 -4.85 -6.06 1.10
CA ILE A 80 -4.34 -7.32 1.67
C ILE A 80 -2.95 -7.11 2.28
N VAL A 81 -2.03 -6.49 1.54
CA VAL A 81 -0.66 -6.23 2.03
C VAL A 81 -0.68 -5.33 3.26
N PHE A 82 -1.51 -4.30 3.27
CA PHE A 82 -1.71 -3.45 4.45
C PHE A 82 -2.32 -4.22 5.62
N GLY A 83 -3.33 -5.05 5.36
CA GLY A 83 -3.96 -5.88 6.37
C GLY A 83 -3.00 -6.90 6.98
N LEU A 84 -2.24 -7.63 6.15
CA LEU A 84 -1.22 -8.57 6.62
C LEU A 84 -0.11 -7.86 7.41
N THR A 85 0.36 -6.70 6.94
CA THR A 85 1.35 -5.89 7.66
C THR A 85 0.81 -5.44 9.00
N TYR A 86 -0.46 -5.00 9.05
CA TYR A 86 -1.12 -4.66 10.31
C TYR A 86 -1.23 -5.86 11.25
N LEU A 87 -1.68 -7.02 10.78
CA LEU A 87 -1.79 -8.24 11.59
C LEU A 87 -0.43 -8.65 12.16
N PHE A 88 0.62 -8.63 11.33
CA PHE A 88 1.99 -8.92 11.75
C PHE A 88 2.50 -7.93 12.80
N LEU A 89 2.35 -6.63 12.55
CA LEU A 89 2.81 -5.60 13.47
C LEU A 89 2.01 -5.58 14.77
N SER A 90 0.73 -5.95 14.74
CA SER A 90 -0.13 -5.98 15.93
C SER A 90 0.32 -7.01 16.98
N ILE A 91 1.10 -8.02 16.59
CA ILE A 91 1.72 -8.99 17.49
C ILE A 91 2.74 -8.30 18.40
N GLY A 92 3.52 -7.35 17.83
CA GLY A 92 4.59 -6.64 18.54
C GLY A 92 4.18 -5.25 19.06
N ILE A 93 3.17 -4.64 18.46
CA ILE A 93 2.76 -3.25 18.74
C ILE A 93 1.33 -3.26 19.33
N HIS A 94 1.23 -3.28 20.64
CA HIS A 94 -0.04 -3.32 21.37
C HIS A 94 -0.69 -1.93 21.54
N ARG A 95 -0.64 -1.06 20.51
CA ARG A 95 -1.11 0.33 20.60
C ARG A 95 -2.45 0.57 19.96
N VAL A 96 -3.36 1.13 20.74
CA VAL A 96 -4.73 1.49 20.40
C VAL A 96 -4.80 2.36 19.14
N TRP A 97 -4.05 3.46 19.11
CA TRP A 97 -4.11 4.42 18.02
C TRP A 97 -3.50 3.89 16.71
N PHE A 98 -2.46 3.04 16.79
CA PHE A 98 -1.88 2.41 15.59
C PHE A 98 -2.91 1.54 14.88
N SER A 99 -3.59 0.68 15.65
CA SER A 99 -4.66 -0.17 15.13
C SER A 99 -5.76 0.65 14.47
N SER A 100 -6.19 1.72 15.14
CA SER A 100 -7.26 2.58 14.61
C SER A 100 -6.86 3.26 13.31
N VAL A 101 -5.67 3.87 13.24
CA VAL A 101 -5.21 4.55 12.02
C VAL A 101 -5.10 3.57 10.84
N MET A 102 -4.51 2.39 11.08
CA MET A 102 -4.34 1.38 10.03
C MET A 102 -5.67 0.89 9.45
N VAL A 103 -6.66 0.66 10.30
CA VAL A 103 -7.99 0.20 9.85
C VAL A 103 -8.71 1.28 9.04
N TRP A 104 -8.59 2.56 9.43
CA TRP A 104 -9.14 3.67 8.63
C TRP A 104 -8.47 3.78 7.26
N VAL A 105 -7.16 3.59 7.17
CA VAL A 105 -6.45 3.56 5.88
C VAL A 105 -6.98 2.43 5.00
N MET A 106 -7.12 1.21 5.54
CA MET A 106 -7.67 0.07 4.79
C MET A 106 -9.12 0.33 4.34
N LEU A 107 -9.95 0.89 5.22
CA LEU A 107 -11.33 1.26 4.86
C LEU A 107 -11.35 2.28 3.71
N VAL A 108 -10.53 3.32 3.76
CA VAL A 108 -10.45 4.32 2.68
C VAL A 108 -10.00 3.67 1.37
N LEU A 109 -8.97 2.80 1.40
CA LEU A 109 -8.50 2.11 0.20
C LEU A 109 -9.55 1.23 -0.43
N ILE A 110 -10.31 0.45 0.36
CA ILE A 110 -11.36 -0.43 -0.16
C ILE A 110 -12.57 0.36 -0.69
N LEU A 111 -12.90 1.49 -0.06
CA LEU A 111 -13.95 2.39 -0.56
C LEU A 111 -13.53 3.08 -1.86
N LEU A 112 -12.26 3.47 -1.99
CA LEU A 112 -11.71 3.97 -3.25
C LEU A 112 -11.75 2.90 -4.34
N ALA A 113 -11.40 1.65 -4.02
CA ALA A 113 -11.57 0.54 -4.96
C ALA A 113 -13.01 0.38 -5.41
N ALA A 114 -13.98 0.56 -4.51
CA ALA A 114 -15.41 0.48 -4.83
C ALA A 114 -15.87 1.57 -5.82
N VAL A 115 -15.33 2.79 -5.71
CA VAL A 115 -15.80 3.97 -6.46
C VAL A 115 -15.04 4.14 -7.78
N VAL A 116 -13.73 3.94 -7.76
CA VAL A 116 -12.84 4.35 -8.87
C VAL A 116 -12.36 3.17 -9.70
N ALA A 117 -12.18 2.01 -9.06
CA ALA A 117 -11.52 0.90 -9.72
C ALA A 117 -12.43 0.16 -10.70
N LYS A 118 -11.84 -0.28 -11.82
CA LYS A 118 -12.51 -1.12 -12.81
C LYS A 118 -11.95 -2.54 -12.69
N PRO A 119 -12.81 -3.56 -12.52
CA PRO A 119 -12.38 -4.96 -12.54
C PRO A 119 -11.86 -5.33 -13.93
N ALA A 120 -10.76 -6.09 -14.01
CA ALA A 120 -10.25 -6.58 -15.28
C ALA A 120 -11.29 -7.49 -15.96
N SER A 121 -11.57 -7.23 -17.22
CA SER A 121 -12.55 -8.01 -18.01
C SER A 121 -11.93 -9.20 -18.74
N GLN A 122 -10.64 -9.12 -19.06
CA GLN A 122 -9.90 -10.15 -19.81
C GLN A 122 -8.47 -10.29 -19.30
N ALA A 123 -7.89 -11.48 -19.48
CA ALA A 123 -6.48 -11.70 -19.25
C ALA A 123 -5.66 -10.90 -20.28
N TYR A 124 -4.86 -9.98 -19.80
CA TYR A 124 -3.87 -9.35 -20.65
C TYR A 124 -2.71 -10.32 -20.85
N ALA A 125 -2.64 -10.96 -22.03
CA ALA A 125 -1.63 -11.98 -22.32
C ALA A 125 -0.19 -11.50 -22.09
N LYS A 126 0.05 -10.19 -22.24
CA LYS A 126 1.34 -9.55 -21.99
C LYS A 126 1.66 -9.35 -20.50
N ALA A 127 0.67 -9.40 -19.61
CA ALA A 127 0.88 -9.27 -18.16
C ALA A 127 1.37 -10.57 -17.48
N SER A 128 1.38 -11.68 -18.18
CA SER A 128 1.94 -12.96 -17.70
C SER A 128 3.43 -13.13 -18.00
N THR A 129 4.11 -12.10 -18.50
CA THR A 129 5.55 -12.15 -18.74
C THR A 129 6.32 -12.20 -17.41
N PRO A 130 7.49 -12.89 -17.35
CA PRO A 130 8.32 -12.91 -16.15
C PRO A 130 8.65 -11.50 -15.63
N TRP A 131 8.86 -10.54 -16.54
CA TRP A 131 9.11 -9.13 -16.19
C TRP A 131 7.91 -8.47 -15.50
N ALA A 132 6.69 -8.73 -15.97
CA ALA A 132 5.47 -8.20 -15.35
C ALA A 132 5.27 -8.76 -13.94
N ILE A 133 5.48 -10.05 -13.75
CA ILE A 133 5.35 -10.71 -12.44
C ILE A 133 6.42 -10.17 -11.48
N ALA A 134 7.68 -10.10 -11.92
CA ALA A 134 8.76 -9.56 -11.11
C ALA A 134 8.51 -8.10 -10.70
N HIS A 135 8.04 -7.27 -11.65
CA HIS A 135 7.67 -5.87 -11.39
C HIS A 135 6.55 -5.78 -10.35
N ALA A 136 5.46 -6.52 -10.53
CA ALA A 136 4.31 -6.49 -9.62
C ALA A 136 4.71 -6.92 -8.19
N ILE A 137 5.46 -8.02 -8.05
CA ILE A 137 5.93 -8.51 -6.74
C ILE A 137 6.84 -7.46 -6.08
N ALA A 138 7.81 -6.91 -6.82
CA ALA A 138 8.72 -5.90 -6.29
C ALA A 138 7.97 -4.65 -5.80
N MET A 139 7.00 -4.16 -6.56
CA MET A 139 6.19 -2.99 -6.20
C MET A 139 5.29 -3.24 -4.98
N ILE A 140 4.67 -4.42 -4.88
CA ILE A 140 3.86 -4.81 -3.72
C ILE A 140 4.72 -4.86 -2.46
N LEU A 141 5.88 -5.53 -2.53
CA LEU A 141 6.80 -5.62 -1.39
C LEU A 141 7.39 -4.26 -1.02
N ALA A 142 7.66 -3.37 -1.99
CA ALA A 142 8.06 -2.00 -1.75
C ALA A 142 6.98 -1.21 -0.98
N GLY A 143 5.71 -1.38 -1.35
CA GLY A 143 4.57 -0.83 -0.62
C GLY A 143 4.51 -1.31 0.83
N ALA A 144 4.68 -2.61 1.08
CA ALA A 144 4.73 -3.18 2.43
C ALA A 144 5.91 -2.63 3.25
N ALA A 145 7.10 -2.55 2.65
CA ALA A 145 8.29 -2.00 3.29
C ALA A 145 8.11 -0.52 3.67
N THR A 146 7.50 0.28 2.77
CA THR A 146 7.22 1.70 3.03
C THR A 146 6.20 1.87 4.14
N MET A 147 5.18 1.02 4.19
CA MET A 147 4.20 1.02 5.27
C MET A 147 4.84 0.71 6.62
N LEU A 148 5.71 -0.31 6.69
CA LEU A 148 6.47 -0.63 7.90
C LEU A 148 7.34 0.55 8.34
N ALA A 149 8.05 1.20 7.41
CA ALA A 149 8.86 2.38 7.66
C ALA A 149 8.00 3.52 8.22
N THR A 150 6.87 3.82 7.57
CA THR A 150 5.97 4.91 7.95
C THR A 150 5.32 4.67 9.31
N ALA A 151 4.85 3.46 9.58
CA ALA A 151 4.32 3.09 10.89
C ALA A 151 5.36 3.30 12.00
N SER A 152 6.60 2.87 11.76
CA SER A 152 7.71 3.07 12.68
C SER A 152 8.06 4.54 12.86
N ALA A 153 8.06 5.33 11.78
CA ALA A 153 8.28 6.78 11.80
C ALA A 153 7.22 7.52 12.61
N MET A 154 5.94 7.21 12.41
CA MET A 154 4.83 7.80 13.17
C MET A 154 4.94 7.48 14.66
N LEU A 155 5.22 6.21 15.00
CA LEU A 155 5.43 5.78 16.39
C LEU A 155 6.61 6.51 17.03
N TYR A 156 7.71 6.64 16.30
CA TYR A 156 8.90 7.40 16.74
C TYR A 156 8.56 8.86 17.06
N LEU A 157 7.88 9.55 16.14
CA LEU A 157 7.52 10.96 16.34
C LEU A 157 6.58 11.16 17.55
N LEU A 158 5.64 10.24 17.76
CA LEU A 158 4.73 10.27 18.89
C LEU A 158 5.45 9.99 20.21
N ALA A 159 6.29 8.95 20.26
CA ALA A 159 7.10 8.65 21.43
C ALA A 159 7.97 9.84 21.83
N ARG A 160 8.64 10.44 20.83
CA ARG A 160 9.47 11.63 21.04
C ARG A 160 8.68 12.83 21.57
N ARG A 161 7.45 13.07 21.05
CA ARG A 161 6.57 14.15 21.54
C ARG A 161 6.19 13.94 23.00
N LYS A 162 5.84 12.71 23.40
CA LYS A 162 5.48 12.37 24.78
C LYS A 162 6.65 12.53 25.74
N LEU A 163 7.84 12.07 25.34
CA LEU A 163 9.07 12.26 26.12
C LEU A 163 9.39 13.75 26.36
N LYS A 164 9.24 14.59 25.32
CA LYS A 164 9.42 16.04 25.48
C LYS A 164 8.45 16.68 26.45
N ARG A 165 7.23 16.13 26.59
CA ARG A 165 6.21 16.57 27.56
C ARG A 165 6.40 15.98 28.93
N LYS A 166 7.50 15.24 29.21
CA LYS A 166 7.79 14.55 30.47
C LYS A 166 6.70 13.56 30.90
N ASP A 167 5.87 13.10 29.96
CA ASP A 167 4.84 12.08 30.18
C ASP A 167 5.49 10.70 30.18
N LEU A 168 6.30 10.41 31.20
CA LEU A 168 7.05 9.16 31.37
C LEU A 168 6.10 7.97 31.60
N LEU A 169 5.01 8.17 32.34
CA LEU A 169 4.02 7.13 32.64
C LEU A 169 3.25 6.71 31.36
N GLY A 170 3.05 7.64 30.44
CA GLY A 170 2.45 7.36 29.13
C GLY A 170 3.38 6.63 28.16
N VAL A 171 4.69 6.59 28.44
CA VAL A 171 5.71 5.99 27.57
C VAL A 171 6.24 4.67 28.13
N LEU A 172 6.46 4.56 29.44
CA LEU A 172 7.00 3.36 30.08
C LEU A 172 6.05 2.15 29.88
N GLY A 173 6.59 1.10 29.27
CA GLY A 173 5.88 -0.14 29.02
C GLY A 173 4.85 -0.11 27.87
N LYS A 174 4.64 1.05 27.27
CA LYS A 174 3.60 1.27 26.25
C LYS A 174 4.11 1.65 24.87
N VAL A 175 5.36 2.00 24.65
CA VAL A 175 5.97 2.27 23.32
C VAL A 175 7.21 1.41 23.17
N PRO A 176 7.45 0.80 22.00
CA PRO A 176 8.74 0.18 21.71
C PRO A 176 9.86 1.18 21.95
N ASN A 177 11.04 0.69 22.30
CA ASN A 177 12.22 1.53 22.47
C ASN A 177 12.39 2.42 21.22
N ILE A 178 12.63 3.72 21.44
CA ILE A 178 12.80 4.71 20.37
C ILE A 178 13.87 4.27 19.38
N GLU A 179 14.99 3.75 19.88
CA GLU A 179 16.07 3.23 19.06
C GLU A 179 15.62 2.07 18.14
N LYS A 180 14.74 1.18 18.65
CA LYS A 180 14.15 0.11 17.84
C LYS A 180 13.26 0.66 16.73
N LEU A 181 12.49 1.71 17.01
CA LEU A 181 11.64 2.38 16.02
C LEU A 181 12.47 3.07 14.92
N GLU A 182 13.57 3.72 15.30
CA GLU A 182 14.53 4.34 14.38
C GLU A 182 15.13 3.28 13.45
N ARG A 183 15.61 2.16 14.02
CA ARG A 183 16.17 1.04 13.24
C ARG A 183 15.13 0.41 12.30
N MET A 184 13.90 0.23 12.75
CA MET A 184 12.81 -0.32 11.92
C MET A 184 12.44 0.64 10.78
N ASN A 185 12.35 1.96 11.04
CA ASN A 185 12.13 2.96 10.02
C ASN A 185 13.23 2.90 8.95
N LEU A 186 14.49 2.95 9.36
CA LEU A 186 15.62 2.91 8.45
C LEU A 186 15.70 1.60 7.65
N LEU A 187 15.40 0.46 8.30
CA LEU A 187 15.32 -0.84 7.62
C LEU A 187 14.23 -0.83 6.54
N GLY A 188 13.05 -0.32 6.87
CA GLY A 188 11.95 -0.21 5.91
C GLY A 188 12.30 0.71 4.74
N VAL A 189 12.97 1.86 4.98
CA VAL A 189 13.47 2.75 3.93
C VAL A 189 14.47 2.02 3.02
N LYS A 190 15.43 1.28 3.57
CA LYS A 190 16.41 0.50 2.80
C LYS A 190 15.73 -0.57 1.94
N LEU A 191 14.83 -1.34 2.54
CA LEU A 191 14.09 -2.39 1.83
C LEU A 191 13.24 -1.78 0.71
N CYS A 192 12.52 -0.69 0.99
CA CYS A 192 11.72 0.00 -0.02
C CYS A 192 12.60 0.48 -1.18
N PHE A 193 13.75 1.11 -0.91
CA PHE A 193 14.66 1.59 -1.94
C PHE A 193 15.16 0.44 -2.84
N ILE A 194 15.58 -0.67 -2.24
CA ILE A 194 16.04 -1.86 -2.99
C ILE A 194 14.91 -2.42 -3.85
N LEU A 195 13.73 -2.60 -3.26
CA LEU A 195 12.57 -3.17 -3.96
C LEU A 195 12.04 -2.26 -5.06
N LEU A 196 12.03 -0.94 -4.86
CA LEU A 196 11.72 0.03 -5.92
C LEU A 196 12.76 0.00 -7.03
N THR A 197 14.05 -0.17 -6.71
CA THR A 197 15.09 -0.34 -7.73
C THR A 197 14.83 -1.56 -8.61
N PHE A 198 14.51 -2.73 -7.98
CA PHE A 198 14.10 -3.92 -8.72
C PHE A 198 12.81 -3.69 -9.51
N GLY A 199 11.85 -2.98 -8.93
CA GLY A 199 10.61 -2.60 -9.59
C GLY A 199 10.85 -1.74 -10.83
N LEU A 200 11.69 -0.71 -10.73
CA LEU A 200 12.05 0.16 -11.87
C LEU A 200 12.78 -0.62 -12.97
N VAL A 201 13.79 -1.42 -12.60
CA VAL A 201 14.56 -2.24 -13.57
C VAL A 201 13.64 -3.23 -14.29
N SER A 202 12.79 -3.95 -13.56
CA SER A 202 11.84 -4.90 -14.16
C SER A 202 10.76 -4.20 -14.98
N GLY A 203 10.33 -2.99 -14.58
CA GLY A 203 9.41 -2.15 -15.35
C GLY A 203 10.00 -1.69 -16.68
N ILE A 204 11.28 -1.30 -16.71
CA ILE A 204 12.01 -0.99 -17.95
C ILE A 204 12.10 -2.25 -18.83
N GLY A 205 12.47 -3.41 -18.26
CA GLY A 205 12.51 -4.68 -18.98
C GLY A 205 11.15 -5.05 -19.58
N LEU A 206 10.06 -4.82 -18.85
CA LEU A 206 8.69 -5.01 -19.34
C LEU A 206 8.37 -4.06 -20.49
N SER A 207 8.67 -2.77 -20.36
CA SER A 207 8.45 -1.75 -21.38
C SER A 207 9.17 -2.09 -22.70
N ILE A 208 10.44 -2.51 -22.61
CA ILE A 208 11.22 -2.95 -23.79
C ILE A 208 10.58 -4.19 -24.42
N SER A 209 10.21 -5.20 -23.63
CA SER A 209 9.62 -6.45 -24.12
C SER A 209 8.26 -6.23 -24.81
N LEU A 210 7.50 -5.23 -24.36
CA LEU A 210 6.21 -4.86 -24.93
C LEU A 210 6.29 -3.81 -26.05
N LYS A 211 7.50 -3.32 -26.38
CA LYS A 211 7.73 -2.23 -27.34
C LYS A 211 6.93 -0.96 -27.00
N MET A 212 6.70 -0.71 -25.71
CA MET A 212 5.95 0.45 -25.21
C MET A 212 6.86 1.66 -24.91
N THR A 213 8.10 1.67 -25.39
CA THR A 213 9.09 2.72 -25.14
C THR A 213 8.74 3.97 -25.95
N SER A 214 7.62 4.60 -25.63
CA SER A 214 7.22 5.90 -26.19
C SER A 214 7.60 7.04 -25.23
N ARG A 215 7.73 8.25 -25.74
CA ARG A 215 7.95 9.44 -24.91
C ARG A 215 6.81 9.65 -23.89
N ALA A 216 5.58 9.30 -24.29
CA ALA A 216 4.40 9.35 -23.44
C ALA A 216 4.51 8.43 -22.24
N TRP A 217 5.09 7.23 -22.38
CA TRP A 217 5.32 6.30 -21.28
C TRP A 217 6.31 6.86 -20.24
N LEU A 218 7.42 7.50 -20.69
CA LEU A 218 8.41 8.11 -19.79
C LEU A 218 7.87 9.32 -19.02
N THR A 219 6.86 10.01 -19.57
CA THR A 219 6.22 11.16 -18.92
C THR A 219 4.94 10.82 -18.18
N ASP A 220 4.62 9.52 -18.06
CA ASP A 220 3.45 9.06 -17.29
C ASP A 220 3.57 9.53 -15.83
N PRO A 221 2.54 10.22 -15.28
CA PRO A 221 2.57 10.75 -13.92
C PRO A 221 2.89 9.72 -12.85
N LYS A 222 2.47 8.47 -13.05
CA LYS A 222 2.73 7.35 -12.12
C LYS A 222 4.21 6.99 -12.09
N ILE A 223 4.86 6.92 -13.26
CA ILE A 223 6.29 6.62 -13.39
C ILE A 223 7.10 7.74 -12.76
N VAL A 224 6.83 8.99 -13.16
CA VAL A 224 7.53 10.18 -12.65
C VAL A 224 7.44 10.28 -11.12
N LEU A 225 6.27 10.02 -10.54
CA LEU A 225 6.10 10.04 -9.08
C LEU A 225 6.91 8.94 -8.38
N ILE A 226 6.93 7.73 -8.93
CA ILE A 226 7.73 6.63 -8.38
C ILE A 226 9.23 6.92 -8.48
N GLU A 227 9.70 7.52 -9.58
CA GLU A 227 11.08 7.97 -9.72
C GLU A 227 11.45 9.04 -8.69
N ILE A 228 10.56 10.03 -8.47
CA ILE A 228 10.75 11.05 -7.42
C ILE A 228 10.87 10.39 -6.04
N VAL A 229 10.02 9.42 -5.72
CA VAL A 229 10.10 8.68 -4.46
C VAL A 229 11.40 7.90 -4.36
N TRP A 230 11.81 7.22 -5.41
CA TRP A 230 13.07 6.48 -5.46
C TRP A 230 14.27 7.39 -5.21
N LEU A 231 14.33 8.56 -5.88
CA LEU A 231 15.35 9.57 -5.64
C LEU A 231 15.31 10.10 -4.20
N LEU A 232 14.12 10.36 -3.65
CA LEU A 232 13.95 10.82 -2.27
C LEU A 232 14.50 9.79 -1.26
N LEU A 233 14.17 8.50 -1.44
CA LEU A 233 14.66 7.44 -0.56
C LEU A 233 16.18 7.27 -0.69
N GLY A 234 16.72 7.31 -1.91
CA GLY A 234 18.16 7.30 -2.16
C GLY A 234 18.86 8.47 -1.48
N MET A 235 18.31 9.68 -1.60
CA MET A 235 18.81 10.87 -0.93
C MET A 235 18.82 10.71 0.60
N ILE A 236 17.75 10.19 1.19
CA ILE A 236 17.67 9.91 2.63
C ILE A 236 18.82 8.99 3.05
N LEU A 237 19.07 7.90 2.31
CA LEU A 237 20.11 6.93 2.63
C LEU A 237 21.52 7.51 2.49
N VAL A 238 21.79 8.29 1.45
CA VAL A 238 23.06 8.99 1.25
C VAL A 238 23.31 10.01 2.36
N LEU A 239 22.34 10.88 2.65
CA LEU A 239 22.47 11.92 3.68
C LEU A 239 22.57 11.30 5.09
N TRP A 240 21.86 10.21 5.36
CA TRP A 240 22.01 9.47 6.61
C TRP A 240 23.43 8.97 6.81
N LYS A 241 24.06 8.43 5.75
CA LYS A 241 25.43 7.89 5.81
C LYS A 241 26.51 8.98 5.87
N THR A 242 26.34 10.08 5.12
CA THR A 242 27.37 11.13 4.95
C THR A 242 27.35 12.18 6.05
N ILE A 243 26.18 12.76 6.33
CA ILE A 243 26.03 13.88 7.28
C ILE A 243 25.28 13.51 8.55
N LYS A 244 25.02 12.20 8.78
CA LYS A 244 24.27 11.67 9.93
C LYS A 244 22.95 12.43 10.15
N LEU A 245 22.11 12.41 9.12
CA LEU A 245 20.81 13.09 9.14
C LEU A 245 20.02 12.74 10.42
N LYS A 246 19.42 13.75 11.05
CA LYS A 246 18.65 13.57 12.29
C LYS A 246 17.46 12.61 12.06
N GLU A 247 17.27 11.65 12.94
CA GLU A 247 16.20 10.63 12.87
C GLU A 247 14.80 11.25 12.74
N LYS A 248 14.57 12.41 13.37
CA LYS A 248 13.31 13.15 13.20
C LYS A 248 13.07 13.56 11.74
N THR A 249 14.09 13.99 11.03
CA THR A 249 13.99 14.40 9.61
C THR A 249 13.74 13.19 8.74
N ILE A 250 14.46 12.08 8.98
CA ILE A 250 14.23 10.80 8.28
C ILE A 250 12.77 10.39 8.45
N ALA A 251 12.24 10.42 9.67
CA ALA A 251 10.86 10.04 9.93
C ALA A 251 9.83 10.89 9.16
N HIS A 252 10.04 12.22 9.06
CA HIS A 252 9.14 13.06 8.27
C HIS A 252 9.26 12.77 6.77
N LEU A 253 10.47 12.62 6.24
CA LEU A 253 10.70 12.30 4.84
C LEU A 253 10.15 10.94 4.45
N THR A 254 10.21 9.95 5.36
CA THR A 254 9.57 8.64 5.16
C THR A 254 8.06 8.76 5.04
N ILE A 255 7.40 9.58 5.87
CA ILE A 255 5.96 9.82 5.79
C ILE A 255 5.60 10.51 4.47
N VAL A 256 6.41 11.48 4.03
CA VAL A 256 6.22 12.14 2.73
C VAL A 256 6.38 11.14 1.58
N ALA A 257 7.42 10.28 1.61
CA ALA A 257 7.62 9.25 0.60
C ALA A 257 6.42 8.29 0.51
N PHE A 258 5.86 7.88 1.65
CA PHE A 258 4.66 7.05 1.69
C PHE A 258 3.43 7.75 1.10
N ALA A 259 3.21 9.02 1.44
CA ALA A 259 2.12 9.81 0.88
C ALA A 259 2.23 9.94 -0.65
N LEU A 260 3.45 10.13 -1.17
CA LEU A 260 3.71 10.17 -2.61
C LEU A 260 3.47 8.80 -3.28
N ILE A 261 3.85 7.68 -2.65
CA ILE A 261 3.55 6.34 -3.16
C ILE A 261 2.04 6.11 -3.21
N LEU A 262 1.32 6.44 -2.14
CA LEU A 262 -0.14 6.32 -2.14
C LEU A 262 -0.76 7.18 -3.24
N PHE A 263 -0.28 8.40 -3.42
CA PHE A 263 -0.76 9.27 -4.50
C PHE A 263 -0.41 8.71 -5.88
N ALA A 264 0.79 8.11 -6.07
CA ALA A 264 1.16 7.46 -7.32
C ALA A 264 0.29 6.25 -7.64
N VAL A 265 -0.13 5.46 -6.64
CA VAL A 265 -0.94 4.26 -6.85
C VAL A 265 -2.42 4.60 -7.02
N VAL A 266 -2.96 5.46 -6.16
CA VAL A 266 -4.40 5.77 -6.10
C VAL A 266 -4.72 7.09 -6.80
N GLY A 267 -3.95 8.15 -6.51
CA GLY A 267 -4.23 9.50 -7.00
C GLY A 267 -4.09 9.62 -8.51
N THR A 268 -3.09 8.99 -9.12
CA THR A 268 -2.92 9.05 -10.58
C THR A 268 -4.06 8.34 -11.31
N SER A 269 -4.57 7.24 -10.77
CA SER A 269 -5.73 6.54 -11.35
C SER A 269 -7.04 7.33 -11.23
N VAL A 270 -7.12 8.26 -10.26
CA VAL A 270 -8.31 9.10 -10.02
C VAL A 270 -8.27 10.42 -10.78
N PHE A 271 -7.12 11.10 -10.75
CA PHE A 271 -6.97 12.48 -11.22
C PHE A 271 -6.24 12.63 -12.54
N CYS A 272 -5.45 11.63 -12.94
CA CYS A 272 -4.64 11.66 -14.15
C CYS A 272 -4.97 10.43 -14.99
N GLY A 273 -5.25 10.59 -16.29
CA GLY A 273 -5.24 9.46 -17.20
C GLY A 273 -3.81 8.88 -17.24
N THR A 274 -3.64 7.59 -16.95
CA THR A 274 -2.32 6.93 -16.99
C THR A 274 -2.31 5.88 -18.07
N GLU A 275 -1.25 5.82 -18.88
CA GLU A 275 -1.04 4.76 -19.86
C GLU A 275 -0.64 3.41 -19.23
N HIS A 276 -0.46 3.41 -17.91
CA HIS A 276 -0.24 2.21 -17.10
C HIS A 276 -1.54 1.42 -16.82
N ASP A 277 -2.70 1.95 -17.19
CA ASP A 277 -3.97 1.24 -17.13
C ASP A 277 -4.13 0.41 -18.41
N PHE A 278 -3.76 -0.86 -18.33
CA PHE A 278 -3.77 -1.80 -19.45
C PHE A 278 -5.19 -2.03 -20.04
N ASP A 279 -6.25 -1.62 -19.35
CA ASP A 279 -7.63 -1.69 -19.84
C ASP A 279 -7.90 -0.68 -20.98
N ASP A 280 -7.33 0.55 -20.89
CA ASP A 280 -7.54 1.58 -21.90
C ASP A 280 -6.69 1.35 -23.17
N ALA A 281 -5.57 0.65 -23.06
CA ALA A 281 -4.71 0.32 -24.21
C ALA A 281 -5.39 -0.64 -25.20
N ASN A 282 -6.28 -1.53 -24.73
CA ASN A 282 -7.03 -2.46 -25.56
C ASN A 282 -8.18 -1.77 -26.31
N VAL A 283 -8.83 -0.77 -25.70
CA VAL A 283 -9.91 0.00 -26.34
C VAL A 283 -9.35 0.84 -27.49
N ARG A 284 -8.20 1.52 -27.26
CA ARG A 284 -7.53 2.34 -28.28
C ARG A 284 -6.88 1.52 -29.40
N ALA A 285 -6.44 0.30 -29.14
CA ALA A 285 -5.92 -0.60 -30.16
C ALA A 285 -7.06 -1.15 -31.05
N GLY A 286 -8.25 -1.39 -30.49
CA GLY A 286 -9.43 -1.79 -31.25
C GLY A 286 -10.01 -0.67 -32.11
N GLU A 287 -9.97 0.59 -31.65
CA GLU A 287 -10.42 1.76 -32.43
C GLU A 287 -9.47 2.13 -33.58
N LYS A 288 -8.18 1.80 -33.49
CA LYS A 288 -7.21 2.03 -34.58
C LYS A 288 -7.17 0.89 -35.62
N ALA A 289 -7.85 -0.22 -35.35
CA ALA A 289 -7.94 -1.35 -36.25
C ALA A 289 -9.27 -1.39 -37.02
N GLN A 290 -10.20 -0.47 -36.79
CA GLN A 290 -11.39 -0.17 -37.60
C GLN A 290 -11.13 1.08 -38.46
#